data_2e18910518acbbffd700f2a6194eb7f9
#
_entry.id   2e18910518acbbffd700f2a6194eb7f9
#
_cell.length_a   1.000
_cell.length_b   1.000
_cell.length_c   1.000
_cell.angle_alpha   90.00
_cell.angle_beta   90.00
_cell.angle_gamma   90.00
#
_symmetry.space_group_name_H-M   'P 1'
#
loop_
_entity.id
_entity.type
_entity.pdbx_description
1 polymer ?
#
loop_
_entity_poly.entity_id
_entity_poly.type
_entity_poly.pdbx_seq_one_letter_code
_entity_poly.pdbx_strand_id
1 'polypeptide(L)'
;MKRLLLLLLAAALAGCCSVKITKEGDRDMVEVKNCGWKIFGLWAIATGNPEEPNNECCLLFTDSLFLDVNMMLLDDAMKKHGYRSFKNISTYTTRENALFLFSRQAYHTSAELIK
;
A
#
# COMPACT_ATOMS: atom_id res chain seq x y z
N MET A 1 22.88 18.43 -12.30
CA MET A 1 21.44 18.65 -12.50
C MET A 1 20.69 17.42 -12.99
N LYS A 2 21.17 16.73 -14.02
CA LYS A 2 20.50 15.53 -14.53
C LYS A 2 20.37 14.41 -13.49
N ARG A 3 21.37 14.22 -12.64
CA ARG A 3 21.35 13.21 -11.57
C ARG A 3 20.34 13.55 -10.48
N LEU A 4 20.21 14.81 -10.13
CA LEU A 4 19.23 15.26 -9.14
C LEU A 4 17.80 15.07 -9.67
N LEU A 5 17.57 15.37 -10.94
CA LEU A 5 16.28 15.18 -11.59
C LEU A 5 15.88 13.71 -11.61
N LEU A 6 16.84 12.80 -11.92
CA LEU A 6 16.63 11.37 -11.91
C LEU A 6 16.29 10.85 -10.50
N LEU A 7 16.98 11.36 -9.47
CA LEU A 7 16.71 10.98 -8.08
C LEU A 7 15.33 11.47 -7.64
N LEU A 8 14.95 12.68 -7.99
CA LEU A 8 13.61 13.21 -7.70
C LEU A 8 12.53 12.43 -8.43
N LEU A 9 12.78 12.07 -9.68
CA LEU A 9 11.84 11.25 -10.46
C LEU A 9 11.70 9.84 -9.85
N ALA A 10 12.82 9.22 -9.47
CA ALA A 10 12.80 7.92 -8.81
C ALA A 10 12.06 7.96 -7.48
N ALA A 11 12.27 8.99 -6.68
CA ALA A 11 11.55 9.18 -5.42
C ALA A 11 10.05 9.40 -5.64
N ALA A 12 9.68 10.16 -6.68
CA ALA A 12 8.29 10.40 -7.02
C ALA A 12 7.57 9.14 -7.54
N LEU A 13 8.31 8.24 -8.16
CA LEU A 13 7.77 6.99 -8.72
C LEU A 13 7.81 5.82 -7.73
N ALA A 14 8.34 6.02 -6.53
CA ALA A 14 8.42 4.96 -5.54
C ALA A 14 7.03 4.47 -5.14
N GLY A 15 6.84 3.17 -5.16
CA GLY A 15 5.65 2.53 -4.64
C GLY A 15 5.72 2.42 -3.11
N CYS A 16 4.60 2.18 -2.48
CA CYS A 16 4.55 1.97 -1.03
C CYS A 16 3.63 0.81 -0.67
N CYS A 17 4.05 0.06 0.34
CA CYS A 17 3.21 -0.94 0.97
C CYS A 17 3.47 -0.85 2.46
N SER A 18 2.44 -0.57 3.24
CA SER A 18 2.58 -0.39 4.67
C SER A 18 1.45 -1.06 5.44
N VAL A 19 1.80 -1.60 6.60
CA VAL A 19 0.85 -2.16 7.57
C VAL A 19 1.10 -1.46 8.89
N LYS A 20 0.07 -0.87 9.46
CA LYS A 20 0.18 -0.09 10.68
C LYS A 20 -0.92 -0.49 11.65
N ILE A 21 -0.54 -0.77 12.90
CA ILE A 21 -1.47 -1.08 13.97
C ILE A 21 -1.49 0.08 14.95
N THR A 22 -2.68 0.60 15.22
CA THR A 22 -2.88 1.71 16.14
C THR A 22 -3.94 1.35 17.16
N LYS A 23 -3.85 1.97 18.33
CA LYS A 23 -4.89 1.85 19.36
C LYS A 23 -5.78 3.08 19.37
N GLU A 24 -7.08 2.85 19.27
CA GLU A 24 -8.09 3.89 19.46
C GLU A 24 -8.97 3.51 20.65
N GLY A 25 -8.65 4.06 21.83
CA GLY A 25 -9.33 3.68 23.06
C GLY A 25 -9.09 2.20 23.41
N ASP A 26 -10.18 1.42 23.50
CA ASP A 26 -10.11 -0.02 23.76
C ASP A 26 -9.99 -0.88 22.50
N ARG A 27 -9.85 -0.25 21.32
CA ARG A 27 -9.85 -0.93 20.04
C ARG A 27 -8.45 -0.92 19.43
N ASP A 28 -8.04 -2.07 18.91
CA ASP A 28 -6.84 -2.17 18.11
C ASP A 28 -7.25 -2.11 16.64
N MET A 29 -6.76 -1.12 15.93
CA MET A 29 -7.06 -0.91 14.52
C MET A 29 -5.83 -1.24 13.67
N VAL A 30 -6.05 -1.90 12.54
CA VAL A 30 -5.00 -2.13 11.56
C VAL A 30 -5.33 -1.35 10.29
N GLU A 31 -4.32 -0.72 9.72
CA GLU A 31 -4.44 -0.03 8.44
C GLU A 31 -3.40 -0.58 7.49
N VAL A 32 -3.86 -1.03 6.32
CA VAL A 32 -3.02 -1.50 5.24
C VAL A 32 -3.13 -0.50 4.09
N LYS A 33 -1.99 -0.04 3.63
CA LYS A 33 -1.90 0.85 2.47
C LYS A 33 -0.98 0.23 1.43
N ASN A 34 -1.47 0.15 0.20
CA ASN A 34 -0.69 -0.31 -0.95
C ASN A 34 -0.84 0.73 -2.06
N CYS A 35 0.26 1.32 -2.48
CA CYS A 35 0.23 2.36 -3.51
C CYS A 35 1.30 2.12 -4.57
N GLY A 36 1.08 2.71 -5.72
CA GLY A 36 2.02 2.61 -6.82
C GLY A 36 1.64 3.51 -7.99
N TRP A 37 2.49 3.52 -8.98
CA TRP A 37 2.33 4.32 -10.19
C TRP A 37 2.02 3.44 -11.39
N LYS A 38 1.09 3.89 -12.20
CA LYS A 38 0.69 3.23 -13.44
C LYS A 38 0.76 4.21 -14.62
N ILE A 39 1.12 3.67 -15.80
CA ILE A 39 1.04 4.39 -17.08
C ILE A 39 -0.31 4.10 -17.70
N PHE A 40 -1.01 5.13 -18.17
CA PHE A 40 -2.35 5.04 -18.77
C PHE A 40 -3.38 4.35 -17.88
N GLY A 41 -3.11 4.22 -16.58
CA GLY A 41 -3.96 3.47 -15.67
C GLY A 41 -3.99 1.96 -15.88
N LEU A 42 -3.14 1.43 -16.78
CA LEU A 42 -3.14 0.02 -17.17
C LEU A 42 -1.88 -0.72 -16.74
N TRP A 43 -0.71 -0.13 -16.94
CA TRP A 43 0.56 -0.79 -16.67
C TRP A 43 1.22 -0.25 -15.42
N ALA A 44 1.54 -1.15 -14.49
CA ALA A 44 2.28 -0.78 -13.28
C ALA A 44 3.73 -0.50 -13.60
N ILE A 45 4.25 0.63 -13.13
CA ILE A 45 5.66 0.99 -13.23
C ILE A 45 6.38 0.64 -11.94
N ALA A 46 5.83 1.07 -10.82
CA ALA A 46 6.41 0.86 -9.50
C ALA A 46 5.30 0.68 -8.48
N THR A 47 5.37 -0.38 -7.71
CA THR A 47 4.41 -0.69 -6.65
C THR A 47 5.16 -1.07 -5.38
N GLY A 48 4.50 -0.98 -4.23
CA GLY A 48 5.07 -1.43 -2.98
C GLY A 48 5.29 -2.95 -2.97
N ASN A 49 6.22 -3.41 -2.16
CA ASN A 49 6.50 -4.83 -2.03
C ASN A 49 5.65 -5.45 -0.91
N PRO A 50 4.66 -6.31 -1.24
CA PRO A 50 3.82 -6.93 -0.22
C PRO A 50 4.55 -8.00 0.61
N GLU A 51 5.67 -8.53 0.14
CA GLU A 51 6.48 -9.48 0.90
C GLU A 51 7.26 -8.79 2.03
N GLU A 52 7.56 -7.52 1.85
CA GLU A 52 8.27 -6.70 2.83
C GLU A 52 7.51 -5.39 3.10
N PRO A 53 6.35 -5.46 3.77
CA PRO A 53 5.60 -4.26 4.09
C PRO A 53 6.42 -3.36 5.04
N ASN A 54 6.20 -2.05 4.92
CA ASN A 54 6.93 -1.00 5.65
C ASN A 54 8.39 -0.83 5.21
N ASN A 55 8.81 -1.51 4.15
CA ASN A 55 10.11 -1.27 3.53
C ASN A 55 9.97 -0.22 2.43
N GLU A 56 10.99 0.62 2.27
CA GLU A 56 11.01 1.66 1.24
C GLU A 56 11.30 1.11 -0.17
N CYS A 57 11.63 -0.17 -0.28
CA CYS A 57 11.85 -0.80 -1.57
C CYS A 57 10.56 -0.91 -2.37
N CYS A 58 10.66 -0.70 -3.68
CA CYS A 58 9.54 -0.86 -4.59
C CYS A 58 9.82 -1.97 -5.61
N LEU A 59 8.74 -2.59 -6.09
CA LEU A 59 8.81 -3.52 -7.20
C LEU A 59 8.62 -2.75 -8.50
N LEU A 60 9.53 -2.95 -9.45
CA LEU A 60 9.47 -2.32 -10.76
C LEU A 60 8.78 -3.26 -11.75
N PHE A 61 7.89 -2.70 -12.56
CA PHE A 61 7.16 -3.42 -13.60
C PHE A 61 6.35 -4.62 -13.11
N THR A 62 6.03 -4.65 -11.83
CA THR A 62 5.20 -5.68 -11.20
C THR A 62 3.96 -5.02 -10.64
N ASP A 63 2.80 -5.56 -10.95
CA ASP A 63 1.54 -5.04 -10.42
C ASP A 63 1.15 -5.80 -9.16
N SER A 64 1.22 -5.14 -8.02
CA SER A 64 0.76 -5.64 -6.73
C SER A 64 -0.40 -4.81 -6.17
N LEU A 65 -0.99 -3.94 -7.00
CA LEU A 65 -2.09 -3.06 -6.59
C LEU A 65 -3.44 -3.79 -6.75
N PHE A 66 -3.70 -4.74 -5.86
CA PHE A 66 -4.95 -5.48 -5.81
C PHE A 66 -5.51 -5.48 -4.40
N LEU A 67 -6.81 -5.48 -4.29
CA LEU A 67 -7.48 -5.58 -3.00
C LEU A 67 -7.11 -6.88 -2.27
N ASP A 68 -6.95 -7.98 -3.01
CA ASP A 68 -6.55 -9.27 -2.46
C ASP A 68 -5.20 -9.19 -1.73
N VAL A 69 -4.27 -8.39 -2.23
CA VAL A 69 -2.99 -8.15 -1.57
C VAL A 69 -3.19 -7.46 -0.23
N ASN A 70 -4.07 -6.47 -0.16
CA ASN A 70 -4.41 -5.79 1.10
C ASN A 70 -5.03 -6.76 2.11
N MET A 71 -5.91 -7.63 1.65
CA MET A 71 -6.53 -8.65 2.51
C MET A 71 -5.52 -9.66 3.02
N MET A 72 -4.58 -10.08 2.18
CA MET A 72 -3.48 -10.95 2.57
C MET A 72 -2.60 -10.30 3.64
N LEU A 73 -2.25 -9.04 3.46
CA LEU A 73 -1.44 -8.29 4.43
C LEU A 73 -2.18 -8.11 5.76
N LEU A 74 -3.48 -7.90 5.71
CA LEU A 74 -4.32 -7.80 6.88
C LEU A 74 -4.32 -9.12 7.67
N ASP A 75 -4.50 -10.23 6.99
CA ASP A 75 -4.49 -11.57 7.58
C ASP A 75 -3.12 -11.89 8.19
N ASP A 76 -2.04 -11.59 7.48
CA ASP A 76 -0.67 -11.78 7.98
C ASP A 76 -0.39 -10.94 9.23
N ALA A 77 -0.83 -9.69 9.25
CA ALA A 77 -0.69 -8.82 10.41
C ALA A 77 -1.46 -9.37 11.63
N MET A 78 -2.67 -9.85 11.39
CA MET A 78 -3.49 -10.47 12.42
C MET A 78 -2.78 -11.67 13.05
N LYS A 79 -2.25 -12.57 12.23
CA LYS A 79 -1.55 -13.78 12.69
C LYS A 79 -0.25 -13.44 13.39
N LYS A 80 0.52 -12.51 12.83
CA LYS A 80 1.83 -12.10 13.37
C LYS A 80 1.73 -11.48 14.76
N HIS A 81 0.66 -10.74 15.04
CA HIS A 81 0.46 -10.04 16.29
C HIS A 81 -0.46 -10.79 17.27
N GLY A 82 -0.86 -12.02 16.94
CA GLY A 82 -1.61 -12.88 17.85
C GLY A 82 -3.09 -12.56 18.01
N TYR A 83 -3.68 -11.90 17.04
CA TYR A 83 -5.12 -11.63 17.02
C TYR A 83 -5.89 -12.82 16.43
N ARG A 84 -7.12 -13.01 16.88
CA ARG A 84 -7.98 -14.10 16.42
C ARG A 84 -8.68 -13.82 15.11
N SER A 85 -9.20 -12.60 14.98
CA SER A 85 -10.01 -12.21 13.84
C SER A 85 -10.01 -10.70 13.69
N PHE A 86 -10.68 -10.24 12.68
CA PHE A 86 -10.90 -8.82 12.45
C PHE A 86 -12.35 -8.59 12.00
N LYS A 87 -12.85 -7.37 12.20
CA LYS A 87 -14.20 -6.98 11.83
C LYS A 87 -14.22 -5.53 11.35
N ASN A 88 -15.36 -5.09 10.84
CA ASN A 88 -15.58 -3.72 10.38
C ASN A 88 -14.55 -3.30 9.33
N ILE A 89 -14.36 -4.15 8.31
CA ILE A 89 -13.43 -3.90 7.22
C ILE A 89 -13.93 -2.74 6.38
N SER A 90 -13.09 -1.74 6.20
CA SER A 90 -13.37 -0.61 5.32
C SER A 90 -12.26 -0.49 4.29
N THR A 91 -12.63 -0.35 3.04
CA THR A 91 -11.69 -0.23 1.93
C THR A 91 -12.06 0.98 1.07
N TYR A 92 -11.07 1.76 0.72
CA TYR A 92 -11.22 2.84 -0.25
C TYR A 92 -9.99 2.96 -1.13
N THR A 93 -10.19 3.52 -2.30
CA THR A 93 -9.12 3.76 -3.26
C THR A 93 -8.95 5.25 -3.50
N THR A 94 -7.72 5.68 -3.67
CA THR A 94 -7.40 7.04 -4.08
C THR A 94 -6.65 7.00 -5.40
N ARG A 95 -6.87 7.99 -6.23
CA ARG A 95 -6.19 8.12 -7.51
C ARG A 95 -5.78 9.57 -7.71
N GLU A 96 -4.51 9.77 -7.99
CA GLU A 96 -3.94 11.07 -8.33
C GLU A 96 -3.32 10.98 -9.72
N ASN A 97 -3.70 11.90 -10.59
CA ASN A 97 -3.09 12.01 -11.91
C ASN A 97 -1.94 12.98 -11.84
N ALA A 98 -0.73 12.48 -12.14
CA ALA A 98 0.44 13.32 -12.31
C ALA A 98 0.83 13.28 -13.79
N LEU A 99 0.78 14.38 -14.49
CA LEU A 99 0.87 14.42 -15.93
C LEU A 99 -0.23 13.53 -16.56
N PHE A 100 -0.54 13.70 -17.82
CA PHE A 100 -1.66 12.98 -18.42
C PHE A 100 -1.41 11.48 -18.67
N LEU A 101 -0.13 11.03 -18.57
CA LEU A 101 0.25 9.62 -18.79
C LEU A 101 0.34 8.81 -17.49
N PHE A 102 0.64 9.46 -16.37
CA PHE A 102 0.94 8.78 -15.11
C PHE A 102 -0.17 8.96 -14.11
N SER A 103 -0.50 7.90 -13.40
CA SER A 103 -1.42 7.98 -12.26
C SER A 103 -0.84 7.25 -11.06
N ARG A 104 -1.00 7.86 -9.89
CA ARG A 104 -0.70 7.21 -8.62
C ARG A 104 -2.00 6.67 -8.04
N GLN A 105 -2.01 5.39 -7.76
CA GLN A 105 -3.18 4.73 -7.17
C GLN A 105 -2.79 4.16 -5.81
N ALA A 106 -3.71 4.25 -4.87
CA ALA A 106 -3.52 3.68 -3.54
C ALA A 106 -4.79 2.95 -3.11
N TYR A 107 -4.62 1.75 -2.58
CA TYR A 107 -5.66 0.95 -1.96
C TYR A 107 -5.47 0.98 -0.47
N HIS A 108 -6.48 1.44 0.26
CA HIS A 108 -6.47 1.53 1.71
C HIS A 108 -7.48 0.55 2.28
N THR A 109 -7.07 -0.24 3.23
CA THR A 109 -7.93 -1.17 3.95
C THR A 109 -7.72 -0.99 5.43
N SER A 110 -8.79 -0.82 6.17
CA SER A 110 -8.74 -0.73 7.63
C SER A 110 -9.70 -1.72 8.25
N ALA A 111 -9.35 -2.24 9.41
CA ALA A 111 -10.18 -3.17 10.14
C ALA A 111 -9.92 -3.05 11.64
N GLU A 112 -10.87 -3.51 12.43
CA GLU A 112 -10.72 -3.63 13.88
C GLU A 112 -10.25 -5.05 14.21
N LEU A 113 -9.16 -5.15 14.98
CA LEU A 113 -8.58 -6.43 15.38
C LEU A 113 -9.24 -6.94 16.67
N ILE A 114 -9.48 -8.24 16.72
CA ILE A 114 -10.12 -8.91 17.85
C ILE A 114 -9.14 -9.94 18.43
N LYS A 115 -8.89 -9.79 19.71
CA LYS A 115 -8.07 -10.77 20.47
C LYS A 115 -8.85 -12.03 20.81
#